data_b79342b876d37e370f2ee6b959d65f5a
#
_entry.id   b79342b876d37e370f2ee6b959d65f5a
#
_cell.length_a   1.000
_cell.length_b   1.000
_cell.length_c   1.000
_cell.angle_alpha   90.00
_cell.angle_beta   90.00
_cell.angle_gamma   90.00
#
_symmetry.space_group_name_H-M   'P 1'
#
loop_
_entity.id
_entity.type
_entity.pdbx_description
1 polymer ?
#
loop_
_entity_poly.entity_id
_entity_poly.type
_entity_poly.pdbx_seq_one_letter_code
_entity_poly.pdbx_strand_id
1 'polypeptide(L)'
;MLEIDGSQIMASSVFEASGHLSSFADPIVKCKKCGATFRADRLISETCQVEIPESADLEEFDKVITEKKLQCTKCQGEFDAAKKFNMMFQVGIGPEAEPAYLRPETCQSIFVDFPRLYKTMRGKLPLGIAQVGKSFRNEIAPRQSLLRLREFYQAEIEVFCNPNKLNEIERFSEVQDTTIRILIDDKIQAMTCKEAVDSNTVPNKLVAYYLGLLSEFYEKTGIDMSKSRFRKLGDKEKAFYADVAFDFEVETTIGWLELVACNYRSDYDLTSHAKKSNEKFEVMDGEEKTLPHVFELSMGIDRSLYTILEHSLKVDKEHERTVLSVKPYLAPIHVGVLSLVKKDGLAEITDEIYLKIKTKFDAFLDHSGAIGRRYRRLDELGAPFAITIDHQTKEDDTITIRRRDSMEQSRIKISELETILAKEISFP
;
A
#
# COMPACT_ATOMS: atom_id res chain seq x y z
N MET A 1 -11.10 15.06 -5.46
CA MET A 1 -10.10 14.05 -5.90
C MET A 1 -10.60 13.43 -7.21
N LEU A 2 -9.70 13.19 -8.15
CA LEU A 2 -9.98 12.51 -9.43
C LEU A 2 -9.25 11.17 -9.42
N GLU A 3 -9.78 10.20 -10.13
CA GLU A 3 -9.11 8.92 -10.40
C GLU A 3 -8.89 8.78 -11.89
N ILE A 4 -7.69 8.29 -12.26
CA ILE A 4 -7.34 7.99 -13.65
C ILE A 4 -6.82 6.57 -13.79
N ASP A 5 -6.88 6.03 -14.99
CA ASP A 5 -6.22 4.78 -15.37
C ASP A 5 -5.30 5.04 -16.56
N GLY A 6 -4.02 5.26 -16.28
CA GLY A 6 -2.99 5.54 -17.27
C GLY A 6 -2.31 4.28 -17.79
N SER A 7 -1.59 4.43 -18.91
CA SER A 7 -0.90 3.34 -19.57
C SER A 7 0.20 2.71 -18.69
N GLN A 8 0.34 1.39 -18.74
CA GLN A 8 1.44 0.65 -18.11
C GLN A 8 2.72 0.69 -18.96
N ILE A 9 2.57 0.79 -20.27
CA ILE A 9 3.69 0.95 -21.21
C ILE A 9 3.75 2.42 -21.61
N MET A 10 4.90 3.05 -21.39
CA MET A 10 5.08 4.46 -21.63
C MET A 10 6.35 4.73 -22.46
N ALA A 11 6.34 5.84 -23.20
CA ALA A 11 7.45 6.26 -24.05
C ALA A 11 8.69 6.59 -23.20
N SER A 12 9.89 6.34 -23.76
CA SER A 12 11.18 6.67 -23.15
C SER A 12 11.25 8.12 -22.67
N SER A 13 10.69 9.05 -23.46
CA SER A 13 10.73 10.49 -23.16
C SER A 13 10.10 10.88 -21.83
N VAL A 14 9.09 10.12 -21.36
CA VAL A 14 8.46 10.32 -20.04
C VAL A 14 9.46 10.01 -18.93
N PHE A 15 10.16 8.87 -19.04
CA PHE A 15 11.14 8.43 -18.04
C PHE A 15 12.50 9.13 -18.14
N GLU A 16 12.79 9.74 -19.28
CA GLU A 16 13.89 10.71 -19.41
C GLU A 16 13.55 12.00 -18.64
N ALA A 17 12.33 12.51 -18.80
CA ALA A 17 11.87 13.73 -18.11
C ALA A 17 11.87 13.54 -16.58
N SER A 18 11.35 12.43 -16.08
CA SER A 18 11.31 12.13 -14.66
C SER A 18 12.64 11.68 -14.05
N GLY A 19 13.69 11.46 -14.88
CA GLY A 19 15.01 11.03 -14.42
C GLY A 19 15.16 9.52 -14.15
N HIS A 20 14.13 8.71 -14.36
CA HIS A 20 14.19 7.26 -14.08
C HIS A 20 15.23 6.52 -14.92
N LEU A 21 15.41 6.92 -16.17
CA LEU A 21 16.40 6.23 -17.01
C LEU A 21 17.84 6.48 -16.57
N SER A 22 18.11 7.59 -15.90
CA SER A 22 19.46 7.96 -15.45
C SER A 22 19.73 7.56 -13.99
N SER A 23 18.73 7.61 -13.12
CA SER A 23 18.93 7.58 -11.66
C SER A 23 18.27 6.40 -10.96
N PHE A 24 17.30 5.72 -11.59
CA PHE A 24 16.60 4.59 -10.97
C PHE A 24 17.40 3.29 -11.11
N ALA A 25 18.50 3.19 -10.36
CA ALA A 25 19.45 2.10 -10.49
C ALA A 25 20.00 1.65 -9.12
N ASP A 26 20.07 0.34 -8.93
CA ASP A 26 20.70 -0.30 -7.77
C ASP A 26 22.21 -0.54 -8.01
N PRO A 27 23.06 -0.38 -6.99
CA PRO A 27 24.44 -0.86 -7.04
C PRO A 27 24.48 -2.38 -6.99
N ILE A 28 25.14 -3.03 -7.96
CA ILE A 28 25.25 -4.49 -8.02
C ILE A 28 26.70 -4.95 -8.15
N VAL A 29 26.94 -6.15 -7.61
CA VAL A 29 28.18 -6.91 -7.81
C VAL A 29 27.88 -8.29 -8.34
N LYS A 30 28.73 -8.81 -9.23
CA LYS A 30 28.60 -10.14 -9.80
C LYS A 30 29.78 -11.02 -9.37
N CYS A 31 29.48 -12.23 -8.93
CA CYS A 31 30.50 -13.20 -8.59
C CYS A 31 31.22 -13.71 -9.84
N LYS A 32 32.56 -13.60 -9.88
CA LYS A 32 33.41 -14.07 -10.99
C LYS A 32 33.33 -15.59 -11.19
N LYS A 33 33.12 -16.36 -10.09
CA LYS A 33 33.14 -17.82 -10.12
C LYS A 33 31.80 -18.44 -10.52
N CYS A 34 30.68 -18.01 -9.91
CA CYS A 34 29.37 -18.63 -10.13
C CYS A 34 28.37 -17.74 -10.89
N GLY A 35 28.75 -16.50 -11.22
CA GLY A 35 27.89 -15.57 -11.94
C GLY A 35 26.72 -15.00 -11.14
N ALA A 36 26.58 -15.34 -9.86
CA ALA A 36 25.50 -14.83 -9.01
C ALA A 36 25.64 -13.31 -8.82
N THR A 37 24.53 -12.60 -8.96
CA THR A 37 24.46 -11.14 -8.78
C THR A 37 23.83 -10.81 -7.45
N PHE A 38 24.34 -9.79 -6.79
CA PHE A 38 23.90 -9.30 -5.48
C PHE A 38 23.77 -7.77 -5.52
N ARG A 39 22.88 -7.21 -4.74
CA ARG A 39 22.91 -5.78 -4.44
C ARG A 39 24.13 -5.52 -3.54
N ALA A 40 24.96 -4.58 -3.91
CA ALA A 40 26.22 -4.31 -3.21
C ALA A 40 25.97 -3.73 -1.80
N ASP A 41 25.05 -2.78 -1.67
CA ASP A 41 24.64 -2.18 -0.40
C ASP A 41 24.17 -3.22 0.61
N ARG A 42 23.29 -4.14 0.18
CA ARG A 42 22.77 -5.21 1.06
C ARG A 42 23.79 -6.27 1.40
N LEU A 43 24.59 -6.69 0.41
CA LEU A 43 25.66 -7.64 0.66
C LEU A 43 26.60 -7.13 1.75
N ILE A 44 26.94 -5.84 1.72
CA ILE A 44 27.82 -5.20 2.68
C ILE A 44 27.12 -5.10 4.04
N SER A 45 25.88 -4.62 4.10
CA SER A 45 25.16 -4.44 5.35
C SER A 45 24.90 -5.79 6.06
N GLU A 46 24.47 -6.81 5.32
CA GLU A 46 24.18 -8.15 5.86
C GLU A 46 25.47 -8.88 6.34
N THR A 47 26.63 -8.59 5.70
CA THR A 47 27.87 -9.31 6.00
C THR A 47 28.76 -8.57 6.99
N CYS A 48 28.82 -7.25 6.93
CA CYS A 48 29.75 -6.42 7.68
C CYS A 48 29.08 -5.48 8.69
N GLN A 49 27.74 -5.37 8.69
CA GLN A 49 27.00 -4.39 9.50
C GLN A 49 27.43 -2.93 9.22
N VAL A 50 27.87 -2.67 7.99
CA VAL A 50 28.21 -1.33 7.49
C VAL A 50 27.09 -0.89 6.55
N GLU A 51 26.51 0.27 6.79
CA GLU A 51 25.50 0.82 5.92
C GLU A 51 26.13 1.82 4.95
N ILE A 52 25.92 1.61 3.65
CA ILE A 52 26.32 2.49 2.57
C ILE A 52 25.02 2.89 1.84
N PRO A 53 24.74 4.19 1.69
CA PRO A 53 23.57 4.65 0.93
C PRO A 53 23.59 4.12 -0.51
N GLU A 54 22.42 3.77 -1.05
CA GLU A 54 22.28 3.31 -2.46
C GLU A 54 22.81 4.35 -3.47
N SER A 55 22.76 5.63 -3.08
CA SER A 55 23.23 6.76 -3.87
C SER A 55 24.75 6.98 -3.83
N ALA A 56 25.50 6.23 -3.02
CA ALA A 56 26.94 6.37 -2.90
C ALA A 56 27.67 6.03 -4.21
N ASP A 57 28.89 6.54 -4.36
CA ASP A 57 29.72 6.23 -5.52
C ASP A 57 30.09 4.75 -5.57
N LEU A 58 30.14 4.17 -6.77
CA LEU A 58 30.48 2.75 -6.96
C LEU A 58 31.81 2.36 -6.36
N GLU A 59 32.78 3.29 -6.38
CA GLU A 59 34.11 3.10 -5.79
C GLU A 59 34.06 2.86 -4.27
N GLU A 60 33.07 3.44 -3.57
CA GLU A 60 32.89 3.21 -2.13
C GLU A 60 32.50 1.77 -1.84
N PHE A 61 31.59 1.20 -2.64
CA PHE A 61 31.22 -0.22 -2.54
C PHE A 61 32.41 -1.12 -2.83
N ASP A 62 33.18 -0.86 -3.89
CA ASP A 62 34.35 -1.64 -4.26
C ASP A 62 35.44 -1.60 -3.16
N LYS A 63 35.65 -0.43 -2.56
CA LYS A 63 36.57 -0.22 -1.47
C LYS A 63 36.20 -1.09 -0.27
N VAL A 64 34.95 -1.04 0.19
CA VAL A 64 34.49 -1.82 1.34
C VAL A 64 34.55 -3.31 1.06
N ILE A 65 34.13 -3.76 -0.13
CA ILE A 65 34.22 -5.18 -0.54
C ILE A 65 35.67 -5.68 -0.48
N THR A 66 36.61 -4.85 -0.96
CA THR A 66 38.04 -5.20 -0.98
C THR A 66 38.64 -5.18 0.41
N GLU A 67 38.45 -4.12 1.20
CA GLU A 67 39.00 -3.97 2.56
C GLU A 67 38.47 -5.04 3.54
N LYS A 68 37.18 -5.38 3.43
CA LYS A 68 36.53 -6.41 4.24
C LYS A 68 36.70 -7.82 3.67
N LYS A 69 37.38 -7.96 2.51
CA LYS A 69 37.62 -9.24 1.81
C LYS A 69 36.32 -10.04 1.62
N LEU A 70 35.24 -9.35 1.19
CA LEU A 70 33.97 -10.00 1.02
C LEU A 70 34.02 -11.01 -0.12
N GLN A 71 33.38 -12.16 0.11
CA GLN A 71 33.31 -13.25 -0.84
C GLN A 71 31.84 -13.62 -1.10
N CYS A 72 31.60 -14.23 -2.24
CA CYS A 72 30.26 -14.69 -2.63
C CYS A 72 29.69 -15.66 -1.59
N THR A 73 28.53 -15.35 -1.05
CA THR A 73 27.86 -16.18 -0.04
C THR A 73 27.46 -17.57 -0.56
N LYS A 74 27.42 -17.76 -1.90
CA LYS A 74 27.07 -19.05 -2.54
C LYS A 74 28.28 -19.95 -2.81
N CYS A 75 29.43 -19.38 -3.16
CA CYS A 75 30.55 -20.20 -3.65
C CYS A 75 31.94 -19.73 -3.20
N GLN A 76 32.02 -18.72 -2.31
CA GLN A 76 33.26 -18.13 -1.80
C GLN A 76 34.17 -17.52 -2.90
N GLY A 77 33.61 -17.21 -4.08
CA GLY A 77 34.34 -16.55 -5.17
C GLY A 77 34.43 -15.04 -4.96
N GLU A 78 35.41 -14.41 -5.64
CA GLU A 78 35.54 -12.94 -5.69
C GLU A 78 34.46 -12.28 -6.52
N PHE A 79 34.25 -10.99 -6.29
CA PHE A 79 33.33 -10.16 -7.06
C PHE A 79 34.03 -9.38 -8.19
N ASP A 80 33.27 -9.10 -9.27
CA ASP A 80 33.60 -8.06 -10.23
C ASP A 80 33.40 -6.69 -9.57
N ALA A 81 33.92 -5.63 -10.19
CA ALA A 81 33.65 -4.25 -9.78
C ALA A 81 32.14 -3.94 -9.76
N ALA A 82 31.74 -3.12 -8.81
CA ALA A 82 30.36 -2.66 -8.66
C ALA A 82 29.89 -1.94 -9.93
N LYS A 83 28.60 -2.13 -10.27
CA LYS A 83 27.97 -1.51 -11.44
C LYS A 83 26.57 -1.02 -11.08
N LYS A 84 26.10 0.02 -11.75
CA LYS A 84 24.71 0.44 -11.68
C LYS A 84 23.84 -0.49 -12.54
N PHE A 85 22.74 -0.97 -11.97
CA PHE A 85 21.73 -1.75 -12.67
C PHE A 85 20.42 -0.98 -12.67
N ASN A 86 20.00 -0.48 -13.84
CA ASN A 86 18.73 0.21 -13.97
C ASN A 86 17.56 -0.77 -13.78
N MET A 87 16.64 -0.42 -12.89
CA MET A 87 15.49 -1.28 -12.53
C MET A 87 14.30 -1.14 -13.49
N MET A 88 14.39 -0.35 -14.54
CA MET A 88 13.35 -0.24 -15.54
C MET A 88 13.25 -1.49 -16.41
N PHE A 89 12.02 -1.94 -16.69
CA PHE A 89 11.76 -2.95 -17.71
C PHE A 89 11.60 -2.28 -19.06
N GLN A 90 12.60 -2.43 -19.93
CA GLN A 90 12.52 -1.99 -21.32
C GLN A 90 11.71 -3.00 -22.14
N VAL A 91 10.87 -2.48 -23.04
CA VAL A 91 10.08 -3.24 -24.01
C VAL A 91 10.23 -2.60 -25.39
N GLY A 92 10.10 -3.39 -26.45
CA GLY A 92 10.04 -2.89 -27.84
C GLY A 92 8.58 -2.78 -28.28
N ILE A 93 8.20 -1.66 -28.87
CA ILE A 93 6.87 -1.43 -29.42
C ILE A 93 6.90 -1.26 -30.93
N GLY A 94 5.86 -1.71 -31.60
CA GLY A 94 5.73 -1.63 -33.05
C GLY A 94 6.73 -2.53 -33.81
N PRO A 95 6.70 -2.49 -35.15
CA PRO A 95 7.55 -3.32 -36.02
C PRO A 95 9.04 -3.03 -35.89
N GLU A 96 9.37 -1.78 -35.60
CA GLU A 96 10.76 -1.29 -35.48
C GLU A 96 11.32 -1.52 -34.04
N ALA A 97 10.54 -2.14 -33.14
CA ALA A 97 10.90 -2.36 -31.73
C ALA A 97 11.37 -1.08 -31.01
N GLU A 98 10.66 0.03 -31.24
CA GLU A 98 10.98 1.29 -30.60
C GLU A 98 11.01 1.15 -29.07
N PRO A 99 12.01 1.73 -28.38
CA PRO A 99 12.17 1.55 -26.94
C PRO A 99 11.04 2.24 -26.16
N ALA A 100 10.37 1.46 -25.35
CA ALA A 100 9.42 1.89 -24.34
C ALA A 100 9.71 1.18 -23.03
N TYR A 101 9.00 1.54 -21.97
CA TYR A 101 9.24 0.98 -20.65
C TYR A 101 7.93 0.67 -19.95
N LEU A 102 7.91 -0.39 -19.14
CA LEU A 102 6.88 -0.60 -18.15
C LEU A 102 7.08 0.42 -17.01
N ARG A 103 5.98 1.04 -16.56
CA ARG A 103 6.04 2.07 -15.51
C ARG A 103 6.56 1.49 -14.19
N PRO A 104 7.55 2.09 -13.52
CA PRO A 104 8.06 1.65 -12.21
C PRO A 104 7.20 2.15 -11.05
N GLU A 105 6.30 3.09 -11.33
CA GLU A 105 5.36 3.75 -10.43
C GLU A 105 4.14 4.24 -11.21
N THR A 106 3.04 4.56 -10.56
CA THR A 106 1.80 4.94 -11.25
C THR A 106 1.69 6.45 -11.48
N CYS A 107 2.48 7.29 -10.81
CA CYS A 107 2.35 8.76 -10.82
C CYS A 107 2.67 9.43 -12.15
N GLN A 108 3.55 8.85 -13.00
CA GLN A 108 4.00 9.52 -14.22
C GLN A 108 2.87 9.85 -15.19
N SER A 109 1.83 9.00 -15.27
CA SER A 109 0.62 9.29 -16.04
C SER A 109 -0.14 10.50 -15.47
N ILE A 110 -0.12 10.66 -14.15
CA ILE A 110 -0.79 11.77 -13.46
C ILE A 110 -0.12 13.09 -13.84
N PHE A 111 1.22 13.14 -13.81
CA PHE A 111 1.97 14.35 -14.17
C PHE A 111 1.76 14.74 -15.62
N VAL A 112 1.87 13.79 -16.55
CA VAL A 112 1.67 14.03 -17.98
C VAL A 112 0.25 14.54 -18.28
N ASP A 113 -0.77 14.00 -17.61
CA ASP A 113 -2.15 14.35 -17.85
C ASP A 113 -2.62 15.58 -17.04
N PHE A 114 -1.87 16.06 -16.06
CA PHE A 114 -2.28 17.13 -15.15
C PHE A 114 -2.82 18.38 -15.86
N PRO A 115 -2.15 18.97 -16.86
CA PRO A 115 -2.64 20.20 -17.51
C PRO A 115 -4.00 19.99 -18.17
N ARG A 116 -4.20 18.83 -18.79
CA ARG A 116 -5.44 18.46 -19.45
C ARG A 116 -6.57 18.25 -18.43
N LEU A 117 -6.28 17.50 -17.36
CA LEU A 117 -7.24 17.21 -16.28
C LEU A 117 -7.65 18.50 -15.57
N TYR A 118 -6.70 19.34 -15.20
CA TYR A 118 -6.96 20.61 -14.54
C TYR A 118 -7.90 21.48 -15.36
N LYS A 119 -7.60 21.65 -16.66
CA LYS A 119 -8.42 22.45 -17.59
C LYS A 119 -9.80 21.84 -17.78
N THR A 120 -9.91 20.53 -18.04
CA THR A 120 -11.18 19.85 -18.34
C THR A 120 -12.12 19.85 -17.14
N MET A 121 -11.58 19.66 -15.96
CA MET A 121 -12.35 19.61 -14.72
C MET A 121 -12.59 20.99 -14.09
N ARG A 122 -12.10 22.06 -14.72
CA ARG A 122 -12.10 23.41 -14.13
C ARG A 122 -11.54 23.38 -12.70
N GLY A 123 -10.39 22.73 -12.57
CA GLY A 123 -9.76 22.40 -11.29
C GLY A 123 -9.49 23.63 -10.44
N LYS A 124 -9.45 23.40 -9.14
CA LYS A 124 -8.98 24.35 -8.12
C LYS A 124 -7.91 23.66 -7.31
N LEU A 125 -6.93 24.38 -6.82
CA LEU A 125 -5.92 23.85 -5.92
C LEU A 125 -6.41 23.95 -4.45
N PRO A 126 -6.10 22.98 -3.60
CA PRO A 126 -5.39 21.75 -3.92
C PRO A 126 -6.24 20.74 -4.71
N LEU A 127 -5.64 20.07 -5.68
CA LEU A 127 -6.30 19.04 -6.50
C LEU A 127 -5.57 17.71 -6.34
N GLY A 128 -6.24 16.71 -5.76
CA GLY A 128 -5.73 15.34 -5.70
C GLY A 128 -6.13 14.55 -6.95
N ILE A 129 -5.16 13.87 -7.56
CA ILE A 129 -5.37 12.91 -8.64
C ILE A 129 -4.78 11.58 -8.22
N ALA A 130 -5.59 10.52 -8.29
CA ALA A 130 -5.24 9.19 -7.85
C ALA A 130 -5.14 8.22 -9.03
N GLN A 131 -4.27 7.24 -8.90
CA GLN A 131 -4.20 6.08 -9.77
C GLN A 131 -3.89 4.83 -8.96
N VAL A 132 -4.64 3.75 -9.23
CA VAL A 132 -4.40 2.41 -8.67
C VAL A 132 -4.06 1.48 -9.82
N GLY A 133 -2.99 0.70 -9.67
CA GLY A 133 -2.65 -0.25 -10.73
C GLY A 133 -1.32 -0.94 -10.53
N LYS A 134 -0.91 -1.70 -11.53
CA LYS A 134 0.36 -2.41 -11.53
C LYS A 134 1.52 -1.48 -11.85
N SER A 135 2.61 -1.69 -11.11
CA SER A 135 3.93 -1.12 -11.34
C SER A 135 4.97 -2.23 -11.46
N PHE A 136 6.10 -1.94 -12.09
CA PHE A 136 7.08 -2.94 -12.50
C PHE A 136 8.49 -2.47 -12.16
N ARG A 137 9.23 -3.26 -11.37
CA ARG A 137 10.63 -2.99 -11.05
C ARG A 137 11.45 -4.24 -11.31
N ASN A 138 12.48 -4.15 -12.12
CA ASN A 138 13.35 -5.28 -12.48
C ASN A 138 14.26 -5.67 -11.30
N GLU A 139 13.63 -6.12 -10.22
CA GLU A 139 14.30 -6.52 -8.99
C GLU A 139 15.30 -7.65 -9.24
N ILE A 140 16.51 -7.50 -8.73
CA ILE A 140 17.60 -8.48 -8.86
C ILE A 140 17.24 -9.79 -8.17
N ALA A 141 16.66 -9.68 -6.97
CA ALA A 141 16.30 -10.82 -6.16
C ALA A 141 14.92 -10.57 -5.49
N PRO A 142 13.82 -10.92 -6.15
CA PRO A 142 12.51 -10.94 -5.51
C PRO A 142 12.54 -11.85 -4.29
N ARG A 143 12.01 -11.40 -3.16
CA ARG A 143 12.04 -12.13 -1.87
C ARG A 143 10.79 -11.82 -1.06
N GLN A 144 10.55 -12.63 -0.02
CA GLN A 144 9.55 -12.37 1.02
C GLN A 144 8.12 -12.24 0.47
N SER A 145 7.74 -13.12 -0.49
CA SER A 145 6.38 -13.17 -1.02
C SER A 145 5.89 -11.80 -1.52
N LEU A 146 4.88 -11.19 -0.89
CA LEU A 146 4.26 -9.93 -1.32
C LEU A 146 5.11 -8.66 -1.08
N LEU A 147 6.28 -8.75 -0.43
CA LEU A 147 7.01 -7.57 0.02
C LEU A 147 7.96 -7.01 -1.04
N ARG A 148 8.48 -7.88 -1.92
CA ARG A 148 9.43 -7.49 -2.97
C ARG A 148 9.20 -8.28 -4.25
N LEU A 149 8.35 -7.75 -5.09
CA LEU A 149 7.94 -8.33 -6.36
C LEU A 149 8.52 -7.52 -7.54
N ARG A 150 8.59 -8.14 -8.71
CA ARG A 150 8.89 -7.44 -9.98
C ARG A 150 7.66 -6.77 -10.58
N GLU A 151 6.50 -7.29 -10.28
CA GLU A 151 5.18 -6.79 -10.64
C GLU A 151 4.36 -6.71 -9.36
N PHE A 152 3.88 -5.53 -9.00
CA PHE A 152 3.18 -5.27 -7.75
C PHE A 152 2.07 -4.24 -7.95
N TYR A 153 1.13 -4.19 -7.03
CA TYR A 153 0.09 -3.18 -7.02
C TYR A 153 0.49 -1.97 -6.19
N GLN A 154 0.24 -0.80 -6.75
CA GLN A 154 0.51 0.49 -6.14
C GLN A 154 -0.71 1.39 -6.29
N ALA A 155 -0.97 2.20 -5.27
CA ALA A 155 -1.91 3.31 -5.35
C ALA A 155 -1.13 4.59 -5.08
N GLU A 156 -1.22 5.56 -5.97
CA GLU A 156 -0.61 6.86 -5.80
C GLU A 156 -1.65 7.96 -5.88
N ILE A 157 -1.49 8.92 -5.00
CA ILE A 157 -2.27 10.15 -4.96
C ILE A 157 -1.30 11.32 -5.05
N GLU A 158 -1.39 12.06 -6.15
CA GLU A 158 -0.62 13.28 -6.36
C GLU A 158 -1.50 14.48 -6.03
N VAL A 159 -1.13 15.23 -5.03
CA VAL A 159 -1.83 16.43 -4.59
C VAL A 159 -1.11 17.65 -5.13
N PHE A 160 -1.70 18.25 -6.16
CA PHE A 160 -1.24 19.51 -6.72
C PHE A 160 -1.71 20.66 -5.83
N CYS A 161 -0.80 21.50 -5.38
CA CYS A 161 -1.07 22.58 -4.45
C CYS A 161 -0.37 23.89 -4.84
N ASN A 162 -0.94 25.01 -4.40
CA ASN A 162 -0.27 26.31 -4.51
C ASN A 162 0.81 26.42 -3.40
N PRO A 163 2.10 26.58 -3.73
CA PRO A 163 3.17 26.67 -2.75
C PRO A 163 3.01 27.82 -1.76
N ASN A 164 2.30 28.90 -2.14
CA ASN A 164 2.03 30.04 -1.27
C ASN A 164 0.89 29.79 -0.27
N LYS A 165 0.11 28.68 -0.42
CA LYS A 165 -1.09 28.38 0.36
C LYS A 165 -1.04 27.07 1.15
N LEU A 166 0.15 26.56 1.43
CA LEU A 166 0.33 25.25 2.11
C LEU A 166 -0.28 25.20 3.51
N ASN A 167 -0.51 26.36 4.13
CA ASN A 167 -1.17 26.49 5.44
C ASN A 167 -2.64 26.91 5.35
N GLU A 168 -3.19 27.10 4.14
CA GLU A 168 -4.58 27.47 3.90
C GLU A 168 -5.42 26.24 3.53
N ILE A 169 -5.43 25.22 4.39
CA ILE A 169 -6.17 23.97 4.17
C ILE A 169 -7.51 24.08 4.91
N GLU A 170 -8.59 24.31 4.15
CA GLU A 170 -9.95 24.51 4.70
C GLU A 170 -10.39 23.34 5.60
N ARG A 171 -10.08 22.10 5.19
CA ARG A 171 -10.46 20.89 5.91
C ARG A 171 -9.47 20.45 7.00
N PHE A 172 -8.46 21.27 7.34
CA PHE A 172 -7.48 20.90 8.37
C PHE A 172 -8.13 20.63 9.73
N SER A 173 -9.23 21.31 10.04
CA SER A 173 -10.01 21.09 11.26
C SER A 173 -10.57 19.67 11.42
N GLU A 174 -10.67 18.90 10.33
CA GLU A 174 -11.15 17.50 10.37
C GLU A 174 -10.11 16.54 10.95
N VAL A 175 -8.82 16.88 10.84
CA VAL A 175 -7.71 16.03 11.29
C VAL A 175 -6.79 16.69 12.31
N GLN A 176 -7.01 17.96 12.67
CA GLN A 176 -6.10 18.71 13.56
C GLN A 176 -5.87 18.02 14.89
N ASP A 177 -6.87 17.31 15.40
CA ASP A 177 -6.84 16.60 16.68
C ASP A 177 -6.51 15.09 16.50
N THR A 178 -6.32 14.63 15.27
CA THR A 178 -5.90 13.27 14.95
C THR A 178 -4.46 13.07 15.43
N THR A 179 -4.25 12.00 16.20
CA THR A 179 -2.93 11.64 16.71
C THR A 179 -2.11 10.95 15.64
N ILE A 180 -0.93 11.49 15.36
CA ILE A 180 0.10 10.86 14.53
C ILE A 180 1.30 10.49 15.41
N ARG A 181 2.00 9.43 15.04
CA ARG A 181 3.15 8.91 15.79
C ARG A 181 4.39 9.12 14.92
N ILE A 182 5.30 10.00 15.35
CA ILE A 182 6.49 10.38 14.56
C ILE A 182 7.75 9.90 15.27
N LEU A 183 8.68 9.35 14.51
CA LEU A 183 10.02 8.99 14.99
C LEU A 183 10.89 10.26 15.03
N ILE A 184 11.28 10.66 16.24
CA ILE A 184 12.14 11.82 16.52
C ILE A 184 13.25 11.35 17.46
N ASP A 185 14.51 11.56 17.08
CA ASP A 185 15.68 11.19 17.88
C ASP A 185 15.59 9.73 18.43
N ASP A 186 15.30 8.78 17.54
CA ASP A 186 15.12 7.35 17.82
C ASP A 186 13.98 7.00 18.79
N LYS A 187 13.09 7.94 19.07
CA LYS A 187 11.90 7.73 19.91
C LYS A 187 10.62 8.07 19.17
N ILE A 188 9.64 7.19 19.29
CA ILE A 188 8.31 7.45 18.74
C ILE A 188 7.57 8.37 19.69
N GLN A 189 7.20 9.55 19.22
CA GLN A 189 6.39 10.54 19.93
C GLN A 189 5.00 10.61 19.29
N ALA A 190 3.97 10.53 20.14
CA ALA A 190 2.60 10.74 19.73
C ALA A 190 2.21 12.20 19.94
N MET A 191 1.67 12.83 18.91
CA MET A 191 1.21 14.22 18.96
C MET A 191 0.05 14.41 17.98
N THR A 192 -0.76 15.43 18.20
CA THR A 192 -1.81 15.77 17.24
C THR A 192 -1.22 16.40 15.97
N CYS A 193 -1.94 16.35 14.85
CA CYS A 193 -1.53 17.03 13.63
C CYS A 193 -1.28 18.52 13.85
N LYS A 194 -2.09 19.15 14.71
CA LYS A 194 -1.91 20.55 15.09
C LYS A 194 -0.59 20.78 15.85
N GLU A 195 -0.32 19.99 16.88
CA GLU A 195 0.95 20.07 17.64
C GLU A 195 2.16 19.82 16.75
N ALA A 196 2.08 18.90 15.79
CA ALA A 196 3.15 18.60 14.84
C ALA A 196 3.50 19.80 13.94
N VAL A 197 2.47 20.57 13.52
CA VAL A 197 2.68 21.82 12.77
C VAL A 197 3.21 22.92 13.67
N ASP A 198 2.61 23.13 14.84
CA ASP A 198 2.99 24.18 15.77
C ASP A 198 4.45 24.04 16.28
N SER A 199 4.94 22.80 16.39
CA SER A 199 6.34 22.48 16.76
C SER A 199 7.32 22.43 15.59
N ASN A 200 6.88 22.66 14.33
CA ASN A 200 7.67 22.46 13.11
C ASN A 200 8.21 21.02 12.91
N THR A 201 7.68 20.03 13.59
CA THR A 201 7.98 18.61 13.33
C THR A 201 7.50 18.22 11.94
N VAL A 202 6.32 18.72 11.55
CA VAL A 202 5.78 18.67 10.19
C VAL A 202 5.78 20.10 9.62
N PRO A 203 6.22 20.31 8.36
CA PRO A 203 6.57 21.65 7.88
C PRO A 203 5.37 22.58 7.65
N ASN A 204 4.18 22.05 7.40
CA ASN A 204 2.97 22.83 7.09
C ASN A 204 1.70 22.02 7.27
N LYS A 205 0.54 22.71 7.20
CA LYS A 205 -0.77 22.07 7.35
C LYS A 205 -1.13 21.10 6.24
N LEU A 206 -0.65 21.32 5.00
CA LEU A 206 -0.92 20.39 3.89
C LEU A 206 -0.38 19.00 4.21
N VAL A 207 0.91 18.93 4.56
CA VAL A 207 1.56 17.65 4.91
C VAL A 207 0.86 17.03 6.12
N ALA A 208 0.65 17.77 7.20
CA ALA A 208 0.01 17.26 8.41
C ALA A 208 -1.41 16.75 8.15
N TYR A 209 -2.17 17.40 7.27
CA TYR A 209 -3.51 16.98 6.87
C TYR A 209 -3.50 15.57 6.25
N TYR A 210 -2.59 15.33 5.32
CA TYR A 210 -2.53 14.02 4.66
C TYR A 210 -1.92 12.93 5.55
N LEU A 211 -0.98 13.26 6.44
CA LEU A 211 -0.50 12.31 7.45
C LEU A 211 -1.63 11.91 8.41
N GLY A 212 -2.48 12.86 8.82
CA GLY A 212 -3.67 12.60 9.64
C GLY A 212 -4.66 11.69 8.94
N LEU A 213 -5.06 12.02 7.70
CA LEU A 213 -5.95 11.19 6.89
C LEU A 213 -5.40 9.78 6.68
N LEU A 214 -4.10 9.64 6.47
CA LEU A 214 -3.45 8.34 6.29
C LEU A 214 -3.50 7.51 7.58
N SER A 215 -3.28 8.13 8.74
CA SER A 215 -3.45 7.46 10.04
C SER A 215 -4.86 6.93 10.23
N GLU A 216 -5.89 7.75 9.97
CA GLU A 216 -7.30 7.34 10.08
C GLU A 216 -7.66 6.24 9.08
N PHE A 217 -7.12 6.32 7.86
CA PHE A 217 -7.33 5.29 6.85
C PHE A 217 -6.80 3.93 7.32
N TYR A 218 -5.56 3.87 7.79
CA TYR A 218 -4.98 2.60 8.23
C TYR A 218 -5.59 2.08 9.53
N GLU A 219 -6.01 2.94 10.45
CA GLU A 219 -6.79 2.54 11.61
C GLU A 219 -8.10 1.84 11.20
N LYS A 220 -8.81 2.41 10.21
CA LYS A 220 -10.00 1.77 9.64
C LYS A 220 -9.70 0.42 9.01
N THR A 221 -8.56 0.22 8.40
CA THR A 221 -8.19 -1.10 7.85
C THR A 221 -7.93 -2.17 8.92
N GLY A 222 -7.85 -1.78 10.20
CA GLY A 222 -7.64 -2.70 11.33
C GLY A 222 -6.17 -2.90 11.70
N ILE A 223 -5.27 -2.10 11.15
CA ILE A 223 -3.88 -2.05 11.59
C ILE A 223 -3.82 -1.51 13.02
N ASP A 224 -3.01 -2.14 13.86
CA ASP A 224 -2.73 -1.67 15.21
C ASP A 224 -1.87 -0.41 15.15
N MET A 225 -2.49 0.77 15.32
CA MET A 225 -1.81 2.06 15.24
C MET A 225 -0.77 2.26 16.34
N SER A 226 -0.80 1.49 17.43
CA SER A 226 0.28 1.49 18.43
C SER A 226 1.60 0.96 17.89
N LYS A 227 1.54 0.21 16.79
CA LYS A 227 2.65 -0.37 16.02
C LYS A 227 2.95 0.39 14.74
N SER A 228 2.49 1.60 14.59
CA SER A 228 2.78 2.46 13.43
C SER A 228 3.67 3.64 13.81
N ARG A 229 4.33 4.21 12.80
CA ARG A 229 5.06 5.46 12.91
C ARG A 229 5.22 6.15 11.56
N PHE A 230 5.40 7.46 11.60
CA PHE A 230 5.97 8.21 10.49
C PHE A 230 7.47 8.40 10.76
N ARG A 231 8.31 7.99 9.84
CA ARG A 231 9.76 8.22 9.90
C ARG A 231 10.12 9.33 8.91
N LYS A 232 10.60 10.46 9.42
CA LYS A 232 11.12 11.53 8.58
C LYS A 232 12.46 11.09 8.00
N LEU A 233 12.59 11.14 6.68
CA LEU A 233 13.83 10.78 5.99
C LEU A 233 14.85 11.91 6.03
N GLY A 234 16.11 11.57 6.24
CA GLY A 234 17.23 12.50 6.15
C GLY A 234 17.58 12.85 4.69
N ASP A 235 18.37 13.90 4.50
CA ASP A 235 18.73 14.40 3.16
C ASP A 235 19.46 13.37 2.28
N LYS A 236 20.12 12.38 2.87
CA LYS A 236 20.81 11.31 2.14
C LYS A 236 19.92 10.10 1.82
N GLU A 237 18.77 9.99 2.47
CA GLU A 237 17.84 8.86 2.34
C GLU A 237 16.65 9.19 1.44
N LYS A 238 16.16 10.43 1.49
CA LYS A 238 15.02 10.86 0.69
C LYS A 238 15.32 10.80 -0.80
N ALA A 239 14.28 10.56 -1.59
CA ALA A 239 14.38 10.59 -3.05
C ALA A 239 14.91 11.96 -3.54
N PHE A 240 15.64 11.97 -4.63
CA PHE A 240 16.30 13.17 -5.19
C PHE A 240 15.31 14.28 -5.58
N TYR A 241 14.05 13.95 -5.76
CA TYR A 241 12.96 14.85 -6.11
C TYR A 241 12.17 15.39 -4.91
N ALA A 242 12.45 14.92 -3.70
CA ALA A 242 11.69 15.26 -2.51
C ALA A 242 12.41 16.29 -1.63
N ASP A 243 11.75 17.39 -1.30
CA ASP A 243 12.25 18.36 -0.31
C ASP A 243 12.03 17.84 1.12
N VAL A 244 10.85 17.28 1.38
CA VAL A 244 10.50 16.64 2.64
C VAL A 244 9.87 15.29 2.36
N ALA A 245 10.30 14.27 3.10
CA ALA A 245 9.81 12.91 2.96
C ALA A 245 9.52 12.29 4.32
N PHE A 246 8.40 11.59 4.40
CA PHE A 246 8.01 10.74 5.52
C PHE A 246 7.62 9.36 5.00
N ASP A 247 8.12 8.31 5.63
CA ASP A 247 7.63 6.96 5.43
C ASP A 247 6.60 6.63 6.51
N PHE A 248 5.42 6.18 6.12
CA PHE A 248 4.50 5.52 7.04
C PHE A 248 4.91 4.07 7.16
N GLU A 249 5.40 3.71 8.32
CA GLU A 249 5.91 2.38 8.63
C GLU A 249 5.04 1.70 9.69
N VAL A 250 4.91 0.37 9.55
CA VAL A 250 4.20 -0.48 10.53
C VAL A 250 5.11 -1.60 10.97
N GLU A 251 5.13 -1.87 12.28
CA GLU A 251 5.91 -2.96 12.88
C GLU A 251 5.24 -4.31 12.58
N THR A 252 6.02 -5.22 12.01
CA THR A 252 5.61 -6.57 11.66
C THR A 252 6.59 -7.58 12.26
N THR A 253 6.33 -8.87 12.12
CA THR A 253 7.25 -9.94 12.57
C THR A 253 8.61 -9.92 11.88
N ILE A 254 8.71 -9.24 10.74
CA ILE A 254 9.96 -9.07 9.98
C ILE A 254 10.62 -7.70 10.20
N GLY A 255 10.11 -6.90 11.13
CA GLY A 255 10.57 -5.56 11.45
C GLY A 255 9.64 -4.46 10.91
N TRP A 256 10.14 -3.23 10.91
CA TRP A 256 9.42 -2.07 10.38
C TRP A 256 9.29 -2.17 8.85
N LEU A 257 8.06 -2.08 8.37
CA LEU A 257 7.74 -2.16 6.96
C LEU A 257 7.10 -0.85 6.51
N GLU A 258 7.72 -0.20 5.55
CA GLU A 258 7.18 0.96 4.85
C GLU A 258 5.96 0.53 4.03
N LEU A 259 4.80 1.14 4.30
CA LEU A 259 3.56 0.95 3.56
C LEU A 259 3.28 2.10 2.60
N VAL A 260 3.63 3.33 2.99
CA VAL A 260 3.39 4.54 2.19
C VAL A 260 4.57 5.48 2.30
N ALA A 261 5.07 5.93 1.14
CA ALA A 261 5.95 7.07 1.04
C ALA A 261 5.12 8.35 0.90
N CYS A 262 5.42 9.35 1.70
CA CYS A 262 4.75 10.65 1.73
C CYS A 262 5.78 11.74 1.38
N ASN A 263 5.81 12.18 0.12
CA ASN A 263 6.86 13.04 -0.40
C ASN A 263 6.34 14.41 -0.83
N TYR A 264 6.89 15.47 -0.28
CA TYR A 264 6.71 16.80 -0.84
C TYR A 264 7.75 17.01 -1.95
N ARG A 265 7.30 16.91 -3.21
CA ARG A 265 8.14 16.86 -4.43
C ARG A 265 8.39 18.23 -5.04
N SER A 266 7.87 19.29 -4.42
CA SER A 266 7.91 20.65 -4.97
C SER A 266 7.39 20.70 -6.41
N ASP A 267 8.03 21.43 -7.28
CA ASP A 267 7.68 21.55 -8.70
C ASP A 267 8.55 20.67 -9.63
N TYR A 268 9.36 19.77 -9.05
CA TYR A 268 10.35 18.97 -9.78
C TYR A 268 9.76 18.28 -11.01
N ASP A 269 8.69 17.50 -10.84
CA ASP A 269 8.09 16.71 -11.91
C ASP A 269 7.48 17.61 -12.97
N LEU A 270 6.70 18.62 -12.57
CA LEU A 270 6.04 19.52 -13.52
C LEU A 270 7.04 20.34 -14.33
N THR A 271 8.09 20.84 -13.68
CA THR A 271 9.19 21.56 -14.36
C THR A 271 9.91 20.66 -15.36
N SER A 272 10.22 19.42 -14.97
CA SER A 272 10.94 18.46 -15.82
C SER A 272 10.11 18.04 -17.03
N HIS A 273 8.82 17.73 -16.82
CA HIS A 273 7.89 17.39 -17.90
C HIS A 273 7.62 18.60 -18.83
N ALA A 274 7.45 19.79 -18.28
CA ALA A 274 7.28 21.02 -19.06
C ALA A 274 8.48 21.27 -19.99
N LYS A 275 9.69 21.13 -19.46
CA LYS A 275 10.94 21.30 -20.23
C LYS A 275 11.07 20.25 -21.35
N LYS A 276 10.68 19.00 -21.11
CA LYS A 276 10.80 17.92 -22.08
C LYS A 276 9.74 17.99 -23.16
N SER A 277 8.49 18.34 -22.80
CA SER A 277 7.34 18.43 -23.73
C SER A 277 7.21 19.78 -24.42
N ASN A 278 7.85 20.82 -23.89
CA ASN A 278 7.67 22.22 -24.28
C ASN A 278 6.21 22.71 -24.05
N GLU A 279 5.48 22.06 -23.13
CA GLU A 279 4.10 22.41 -22.73
C GLU A 279 4.10 23.24 -21.46
N LYS A 280 3.01 23.98 -21.21
CA LYS A 280 2.85 24.79 -20.01
C LYS A 280 2.11 24.03 -18.93
N PHE A 281 2.71 23.94 -17.77
CA PHE A 281 2.12 23.29 -16.57
C PHE A 281 1.64 24.30 -15.54
N GLU A 282 1.83 25.59 -15.76
CA GLU A 282 1.27 26.66 -14.92
C GLU A 282 -0.25 26.71 -15.05
N VAL A 283 -0.93 26.94 -13.93
CA VAL A 283 -2.38 27.05 -13.85
C VAL A 283 -2.82 28.33 -13.14
N MET A 284 -4.08 28.70 -13.29
CA MET A 284 -4.70 29.80 -12.55
C MET A 284 -5.32 29.29 -11.27
N ASP A 285 -4.85 29.77 -10.11
CA ASP A 285 -5.46 29.50 -8.80
C ASP A 285 -6.15 30.78 -8.31
N GLY A 286 -7.41 30.96 -8.65
CA GLY A 286 -8.12 32.23 -8.57
C GLY A 286 -7.56 33.23 -9.59
N GLU A 287 -7.03 34.36 -9.10
CA GLU A 287 -6.37 35.38 -9.94
C GLU A 287 -4.84 35.18 -10.06
N GLU A 288 -4.28 34.27 -9.28
CA GLU A 288 -2.86 33.98 -9.24
C GLU A 288 -2.46 32.91 -10.27
N LYS A 289 -1.45 33.22 -11.07
CA LYS A 289 -0.82 32.23 -11.97
C LYS A 289 0.31 31.52 -11.21
N THR A 290 0.22 30.20 -11.06
CA THR A 290 1.18 29.41 -10.30
C THR A 290 1.58 28.15 -11.05
N LEU A 291 2.85 27.71 -10.88
CA LEU A 291 3.27 26.34 -11.14
C LEU A 291 3.01 25.55 -9.85
N PRO A 292 2.08 24.58 -9.85
CA PRO A 292 1.78 23.83 -8.63
C PRO A 292 2.98 23.05 -8.11
N HIS A 293 3.07 22.92 -6.79
CA HIS A 293 3.88 21.90 -6.16
C HIS A 293 3.07 20.62 -5.99
N VAL A 294 3.77 19.51 -5.80
CA VAL A 294 3.17 18.19 -5.68
C VAL A 294 3.48 17.61 -4.30
N PHE A 295 2.46 17.09 -3.63
CA PHE A 295 2.61 16.21 -2.47
C PHE A 295 2.10 14.82 -2.83
N GLU A 296 2.98 13.85 -2.76
CA GLU A 296 2.76 12.45 -3.13
C GLU A 296 2.41 11.60 -1.92
N LEU A 297 1.45 10.70 -2.10
CA LEU A 297 1.19 9.55 -1.26
C LEU A 297 1.32 8.29 -2.12
N SER A 298 2.43 7.59 -1.99
CA SER A 298 2.72 6.37 -2.76
C SER A 298 2.55 5.13 -1.89
N MET A 299 1.46 4.37 -2.13
CA MET A 299 1.01 3.27 -1.28
C MET A 299 1.33 1.92 -1.92
N GLY A 300 2.08 1.06 -1.21
CA GLY A 300 2.29 -0.33 -1.59
C GLY A 300 1.10 -1.20 -1.19
N ILE A 301 0.22 -1.53 -2.14
CA ILE A 301 -1.01 -2.31 -1.85
C ILE A 301 -0.67 -3.71 -1.36
N ASP A 302 0.27 -4.41 -2.00
CA ASP A 302 0.68 -5.76 -1.59
C ASP A 302 1.26 -5.79 -0.17
N ARG A 303 2.07 -4.77 0.19
CA ARG A 303 2.62 -4.61 1.55
C ARG A 303 1.51 -4.30 2.56
N SER A 304 0.56 -3.44 2.20
CA SER A 304 -0.60 -3.12 3.04
C SER A 304 -1.46 -4.37 3.28
N LEU A 305 -1.73 -5.16 2.23
CA LEU A 305 -2.45 -6.44 2.36
C LEU A 305 -1.72 -7.39 3.31
N TYR A 306 -0.40 -7.59 3.13
CA TYR A 306 0.40 -8.42 4.01
C TYR A 306 0.27 -7.98 5.47
N THR A 307 0.42 -6.68 5.74
CA THR A 307 0.37 -6.13 7.10
C THR A 307 -1.02 -6.25 7.72
N ILE A 308 -2.10 -6.01 6.95
CA ILE A 308 -3.47 -6.20 7.42
C ILE A 308 -3.71 -7.67 7.79
N LEU A 309 -3.26 -8.61 6.97
CA LEU A 309 -3.40 -10.05 7.27
C LEU A 309 -2.61 -10.44 8.51
N GLU A 310 -1.36 -9.97 8.64
CA GLU A 310 -0.51 -10.27 9.81
C GLU A 310 -1.12 -9.72 11.11
N HIS A 311 -1.55 -8.46 11.13
CA HIS A 311 -2.15 -7.83 12.31
C HIS A 311 -3.53 -8.43 12.67
N SER A 312 -4.22 -9.00 11.67
CA SER A 312 -5.54 -9.61 11.87
C SER A 312 -5.48 -11.08 12.28
N LEU A 313 -4.34 -11.75 12.06
CA LEU A 313 -4.21 -13.18 12.40
C LEU A 313 -4.01 -13.37 13.90
N LYS A 314 -4.92 -14.10 14.53
CA LYS A 314 -4.90 -14.38 15.96
C LYS A 314 -4.94 -15.89 16.25
N VAL A 315 -4.11 -16.33 17.18
CA VAL A 315 -4.15 -17.69 17.71
C VAL A 315 -4.88 -17.63 19.07
N ASP A 316 -6.12 -18.04 19.07
CA ASP A 316 -6.98 -18.13 20.27
C ASP A 316 -6.74 -19.49 20.93
N LYS A 317 -5.83 -19.51 21.91
CA LYS A 317 -5.43 -20.74 22.60
C LYS A 317 -6.52 -21.26 23.54
N GLU A 318 -7.34 -20.37 24.08
CA GLU A 318 -8.43 -20.74 25.00
C GLU A 318 -9.50 -21.59 24.29
N HIS A 319 -9.83 -21.22 23.06
CA HIS A 319 -10.83 -21.91 22.26
C HIS A 319 -10.23 -22.83 21.19
N GLU A 320 -8.89 -23.03 21.21
CA GLU A 320 -8.13 -23.88 20.27
C GLU A 320 -8.46 -23.56 18.80
N ARG A 321 -8.42 -22.27 18.41
CA ARG A 321 -8.73 -21.83 17.03
C ARG A 321 -7.74 -20.78 16.52
N THR A 322 -7.60 -20.74 15.22
CA THR A 322 -6.95 -19.64 14.51
C THR A 322 -8.04 -18.78 13.90
N VAL A 323 -7.91 -17.47 14.01
CA VAL A 323 -8.90 -16.51 13.55
C VAL A 323 -8.21 -15.44 12.71
N LEU A 324 -8.68 -15.25 11.49
CA LEU A 324 -8.32 -14.09 10.69
C LEU A 324 -9.33 -12.96 10.98
N SER A 325 -8.99 -12.08 11.93
CA SER A 325 -9.90 -11.07 12.51
C SER A 325 -9.88 -9.76 11.69
N VAL A 326 -9.94 -9.86 10.36
CA VAL A 326 -10.07 -8.68 9.48
C VAL A 326 -11.40 -7.96 9.73
N LYS A 327 -11.41 -6.66 9.47
CA LYS A 327 -12.64 -5.86 9.55
C LYS A 327 -13.73 -6.46 8.64
N PRO A 328 -15.00 -6.47 9.03
CA PRO A 328 -16.07 -7.11 8.24
C PRO A 328 -16.15 -6.65 6.78
N TYR A 329 -15.93 -5.36 6.52
CA TYR A 329 -15.94 -4.79 5.17
C TYR A 329 -14.67 -5.06 4.33
N LEU A 330 -13.61 -5.64 4.94
CA LEU A 330 -12.41 -6.11 4.25
C LEU A 330 -12.36 -7.64 4.13
N ALA A 331 -13.34 -8.33 4.71
CA ALA A 331 -13.35 -9.78 4.69
C ALA A 331 -13.59 -10.32 3.27
N PRO A 332 -12.80 -11.30 2.81
CA PRO A 332 -12.99 -11.89 1.47
C PRO A 332 -14.27 -12.72 1.38
N ILE A 333 -14.81 -13.13 2.53
CA ILE A 333 -16.08 -13.84 2.68
C ILE A 333 -16.84 -13.14 3.81
N HIS A 334 -18.00 -12.59 3.50
CA HIS A 334 -18.82 -11.87 4.47
C HIS A 334 -19.61 -12.82 5.40
N VAL A 335 -20.10 -13.94 4.84
CA VAL A 335 -20.93 -14.87 5.57
C VAL A 335 -20.77 -16.32 5.13
N GLY A 336 -20.58 -17.22 6.10
CA GLY A 336 -20.68 -18.66 5.88
C GLY A 336 -22.13 -19.13 6.01
N VAL A 337 -22.63 -19.96 5.10
CA VAL A 337 -23.98 -20.53 5.10
C VAL A 337 -23.88 -22.03 5.34
N LEU A 338 -24.43 -22.49 6.45
CA LEU A 338 -24.24 -23.84 6.97
C LEU A 338 -25.56 -24.54 7.24
N SER A 339 -25.69 -25.81 6.85
CA SER A 339 -26.78 -26.68 7.34
C SER A 339 -26.33 -27.38 8.61
N LEU A 340 -27.14 -27.47 9.65
CA LEU A 340 -26.80 -28.23 10.85
C LEU A 340 -26.49 -29.69 10.50
N VAL A 341 -27.37 -30.31 9.71
CA VAL A 341 -27.21 -31.67 9.14
C VAL A 341 -27.62 -31.69 7.66
N LYS A 342 -27.16 -32.68 6.90
CA LYS A 342 -27.50 -32.84 5.47
C LYS A 342 -28.82 -33.56 5.21
N LYS A 343 -29.60 -33.81 6.23
CA LYS A 343 -30.85 -34.61 6.17
C LYS A 343 -32.06 -33.70 6.35
N ASP A 344 -33.21 -34.27 6.15
CA ASP A 344 -34.50 -33.69 6.47
C ASP A 344 -34.84 -32.39 5.73
N GLY A 345 -34.30 -32.20 4.49
CA GLY A 345 -34.56 -31.02 3.67
C GLY A 345 -33.78 -29.76 4.10
N LEU A 346 -32.85 -29.85 5.08
CA LEU A 346 -32.10 -28.71 5.56
C LEU A 346 -31.02 -28.27 4.58
N ALA A 347 -30.45 -29.20 3.81
CA ALA A 347 -29.46 -28.86 2.81
C ALA A 347 -30.08 -28.00 1.69
N GLU A 348 -31.25 -28.36 1.21
CA GLU A 348 -32.02 -27.68 0.17
C GLU A 348 -32.38 -26.25 0.61
N ILE A 349 -32.87 -26.06 1.84
CA ILE A 349 -33.17 -24.73 2.40
C ILE A 349 -31.88 -23.90 2.53
N THR A 350 -30.77 -24.54 2.93
CA THR A 350 -29.47 -23.87 3.04
C THR A 350 -28.99 -23.37 1.69
N ASP A 351 -29.15 -24.20 0.62
CA ASP A 351 -28.79 -23.85 -0.75
C ASP A 351 -29.64 -22.67 -1.28
N GLU A 352 -30.94 -22.66 -0.99
CA GLU A 352 -31.83 -21.56 -1.37
C GLU A 352 -31.42 -20.24 -0.69
N ILE A 353 -31.15 -20.27 0.62
CA ILE A 353 -30.68 -19.08 1.36
C ILE A 353 -29.32 -18.61 0.82
N TYR A 354 -28.40 -19.55 0.57
CA TYR A 354 -27.11 -19.22 -0.02
C TYR A 354 -27.24 -18.55 -1.39
N LEU A 355 -28.08 -19.12 -2.28
CA LEU A 355 -28.32 -18.54 -3.60
C LEU A 355 -28.87 -17.12 -3.54
N LYS A 356 -29.71 -16.84 -2.56
CA LYS A 356 -30.26 -15.50 -2.31
C LYS A 356 -29.18 -14.54 -1.79
N ILE A 357 -28.42 -14.96 -0.78
CA ILE A 357 -27.45 -14.09 -0.12
C ILE A 357 -26.26 -13.75 -1.00
N LYS A 358 -25.75 -14.71 -1.79
CA LYS A 358 -24.58 -14.50 -2.65
C LYS A 358 -24.82 -13.49 -3.78
N THR A 359 -26.04 -13.06 -4.01
CA THR A 359 -26.33 -11.98 -4.99
C THR A 359 -25.94 -10.59 -4.46
N LYS A 360 -25.77 -10.45 -3.14
CA LYS A 360 -25.50 -9.17 -2.46
C LYS A 360 -24.23 -9.18 -1.61
N PHE A 361 -23.79 -10.37 -1.17
CA PHE A 361 -22.66 -10.53 -0.25
C PHE A 361 -21.76 -11.67 -0.74
N ASP A 362 -20.46 -11.58 -0.43
CA ASP A 362 -19.55 -12.68 -0.64
C ASP A 362 -19.86 -13.78 0.38
N ALA A 363 -20.50 -14.84 -0.07
CA ALA A 363 -20.98 -15.92 0.77
C ALA A 363 -20.27 -17.25 0.47
N PHE A 364 -20.05 -18.04 1.50
CA PHE A 364 -19.41 -19.36 1.42
C PHE A 364 -20.35 -20.45 1.93
N LEU A 365 -20.69 -21.40 1.07
CA LEU A 365 -21.52 -22.54 1.40
C LEU A 365 -20.68 -23.74 1.85
N ASP A 366 -20.97 -24.32 3.01
CA ASP A 366 -20.27 -25.51 3.49
C ASP A 366 -21.19 -26.52 4.15
N HIS A 367 -21.24 -27.70 3.55
CA HIS A 367 -21.96 -28.87 4.05
C HIS A 367 -21.04 -29.98 4.60
N SER A 368 -19.72 -29.75 4.68
CA SER A 368 -18.74 -30.81 4.88
C SER A 368 -18.23 -30.94 6.31
N GLY A 369 -18.54 -32.06 6.94
CA GLY A 369 -18.06 -32.40 8.28
C GLY A 369 -18.92 -31.84 9.43
N ALA A 370 -18.45 -31.96 10.67
CA ALA A 370 -19.13 -31.47 11.87
C ALA A 370 -19.23 -29.94 11.91
N ILE A 371 -20.33 -29.40 12.43
CA ILE A 371 -20.61 -27.96 12.46
C ILE A 371 -19.47 -27.15 13.12
N GLY A 372 -18.89 -27.63 14.20
CA GLY A 372 -17.78 -26.96 14.87
C GLY A 372 -16.54 -26.81 14.00
N ARG A 373 -16.21 -27.82 13.13
CA ARG A 373 -15.11 -27.71 12.17
C ARG A 373 -15.40 -26.71 11.07
N ARG A 374 -16.66 -26.57 10.66
CA ARG A 374 -17.08 -25.59 9.64
C ARG A 374 -16.97 -24.17 10.19
N TYR A 375 -17.33 -23.91 11.45
CA TYR A 375 -17.10 -22.63 12.09
C TYR A 375 -15.61 -22.29 12.16
N ARG A 376 -14.73 -23.24 12.51
CA ARG A 376 -13.28 -23.00 12.53
C ARG A 376 -12.72 -22.64 11.17
N ARG A 377 -13.15 -23.32 10.09
CA ARG A 377 -12.77 -22.95 8.73
C ARG A 377 -13.19 -21.52 8.36
N LEU A 378 -14.39 -21.11 8.75
CA LEU A 378 -14.86 -19.75 8.53
C LEU A 378 -14.07 -18.72 9.36
N ASP A 379 -13.71 -19.04 10.60
CA ASP A 379 -12.86 -18.21 11.43
C ASP A 379 -11.46 -18.03 10.78
N GLU A 380 -10.88 -19.10 10.23
CA GLU A 380 -9.60 -19.08 9.51
C GLU A 380 -9.68 -18.31 8.18
N LEU A 381 -10.81 -18.38 7.46
CA LEU A 381 -11.08 -17.65 6.23
C LEU A 381 -11.40 -16.16 6.47
N GLY A 382 -11.60 -15.76 7.73
CA GLY A 382 -11.91 -14.40 8.10
C GLY A 382 -13.37 -14.00 7.92
N ALA A 383 -14.30 -14.95 7.76
CA ALA A 383 -15.72 -14.65 7.63
C ALA A 383 -16.29 -14.09 8.95
N PRO A 384 -16.76 -12.82 9.00
CA PRO A 384 -17.24 -12.21 10.23
C PRO A 384 -18.53 -12.84 10.74
N PHE A 385 -19.32 -13.47 9.87
CA PHE A 385 -20.59 -14.08 10.20
C PHE A 385 -20.70 -15.51 9.69
N ALA A 386 -21.36 -16.35 10.46
CA ALA A 386 -21.81 -17.67 10.02
C ALA A 386 -23.28 -17.85 10.36
N ILE A 387 -24.08 -18.27 9.42
CA ILE A 387 -25.48 -18.63 9.66
C ILE A 387 -25.66 -20.14 9.61
N THR A 388 -26.47 -20.66 10.51
CA THR A 388 -26.79 -22.09 10.57
C THR A 388 -28.28 -22.30 10.46
N ILE A 389 -28.63 -23.15 9.49
CA ILE A 389 -29.98 -23.61 9.20
C ILE A 389 -30.18 -24.95 9.93
N ASP A 390 -31.21 -25.04 10.75
CA ASP A 390 -31.52 -26.18 11.59
C ASP A 390 -33.01 -26.59 11.50
N HIS A 391 -33.43 -27.52 12.32
CA HIS A 391 -34.82 -28.02 12.28
C HIS A 391 -35.84 -26.93 12.64
N GLN A 392 -35.51 -26.04 13.57
CA GLN A 392 -36.36 -24.93 13.96
C GLN A 392 -36.59 -23.94 12.80
N THR A 393 -35.60 -23.79 11.89
CA THR A 393 -35.76 -22.96 10.71
C THR A 393 -36.98 -23.34 9.87
N LYS A 394 -37.32 -24.63 9.83
CA LYS A 394 -38.50 -25.13 9.09
C LYS A 394 -39.82 -24.80 9.77
N GLU A 395 -39.79 -24.52 11.05
CA GLU A 395 -41.00 -24.27 11.86
C GLU A 395 -41.35 -22.79 11.93
N ASP A 396 -40.34 -21.91 12.01
CA ASP A 396 -40.56 -20.51 12.36
C ASP A 396 -39.79 -19.50 11.47
N ASP A 397 -39.17 -19.96 10.35
CA ASP A 397 -38.37 -19.15 9.42
C ASP A 397 -37.24 -18.38 10.14
N THR A 398 -36.66 -18.93 11.20
CA THR A 398 -35.53 -18.33 11.91
C THR A 398 -34.23 -19.12 11.64
N ILE A 399 -33.10 -18.45 11.76
CA ILE A 399 -31.76 -19.04 11.63
C ILE A 399 -30.87 -18.58 12.77
N THR A 400 -29.84 -19.35 13.09
CA THR A 400 -28.82 -18.93 14.05
C THR A 400 -27.73 -18.15 13.29
N ILE A 401 -27.44 -16.92 13.72
CA ILE A 401 -26.27 -16.13 13.27
C ILE A 401 -25.20 -16.17 14.36
N ARG A 402 -23.96 -16.52 13.98
CA ARG A 402 -22.78 -16.52 14.84
C ARG A 402 -21.82 -15.43 14.40
N ARG A 403 -21.31 -14.67 15.37
CA ARG A 403 -20.24 -13.66 15.18
C ARG A 403 -18.88 -14.32 15.38
N ARG A 404 -17.95 -14.13 14.45
CA ARG A 404 -16.58 -14.70 14.48
C ARG A 404 -15.83 -14.30 15.75
N ASP A 405 -15.80 -13.00 16.06
CA ASP A 405 -14.88 -12.46 17.08
C ASP A 405 -15.35 -12.80 18.52
N SER A 406 -16.63 -12.65 18.81
CA SER A 406 -17.20 -12.97 20.12
C SER A 406 -17.66 -14.42 20.27
N MET A 407 -17.81 -15.17 19.19
CA MET A 407 -18.47 -16.49 19.10
C MET A 407 -19.94 -16.48 19.55
N GLU A 408 -20.47 -15.31 19.83
CA GLU A 408 -21.86 -15.14 20.22
C GLU A 408 -22.82 -15.64 19.14
N GLN A 409 -23.83 -16.35 19.53
CA GLN A 409 -24.88 -16.87 18.66
C GLN A 409 -26.23 -16.29 19.08
N SER A 410 -26.96 -15.80 18.09
CA SER A 410 -28.34 -15.30 18.31
C SER A 410 -29.24 -15.81 17.21
N ARG A 411 -30.55 -15.92 17.55
CA ARG A 411 -31.56 -16.33 16.59
C ARG A 411 -32.21 -15.12 15.95
N ILE A 412 -32.32 -15.13 14.64
CA ILE A 412 -32.91 -14.03 13.85
C ILE A 412 -33.85 -14.59 12.79
N LYS A 413 -34.78 -13.79 12.31
CA LYS A 413 -35.61 -14.15 11.14
C LYS A 413 -34.78 -14.10 9.86
N ILE A 414 -35.05 -15.00 8.92
CA ILE A 414 -34.40 -15.00 7.61
C ILE A 414 -34.60 -13.66 6.89
N SER A 415 -35.77 -13.03 7.08
CA SER A 415 -36.09 -11.71 6.49
C SER A 415 -35.22 -10.55 7.01
N GLU A 416 -34.61 -10.67 8.19
CA GLU A 416 -33.77 -9.65 8.81
C GLU A 416 -32.29 -9.77 8.42
N LEU A 417 -31.87 -10.95 7.90
CA LEU A 417 -30.47 -11.27 7.63
C LEU A 417 -29.78 -10.25 6.73
N GLU A 418 -30.38 -9.90 5.61
CA GLU A 418 -29.77 -8.95 4.65
C GLU A 418 -29.55 -7.57 5.28
N THR A 419 -30.48 -7.10 6.10
CA THR A 419 -30.37 -5.80 6.79
C THR A 419 -29.24 -5.82 7.84
N ILE A 420 -29.13 -6.91 8.59
CA ILE A 420 -28.08 -7.09 9.59
C ILE A 420 -26.70 -7.11 8.91
N LEU A 421 -26.54 -7.94 7.86
CA LEU A 421 -25.28 -8.03 7.14
C LEU A 421 -24.89 -6.70 6.51
N ALA A 422 -25.82 -6.02 5.83
CA ALA A 422 -25.55 -4.73 5.18
C ALA A 422 -25.07 -3.67 6.17
N LYS A 423 -25.64 -3.62 7.37
CA LYS A 423 -25.24 -2.69 8.42
C LYS A 423 -23.84 -2.96 8.95
N GLU A 424 -23.51 -4.23 9.18
CA GLU A 424 -22.25 -4.62 9.84
C GLU A 424 -21.04 -4.65 8.87
N ILE A 425 -21.32 -4.81 7.58
CA ILE A 425 -20.28 -4.90 6.52
C ILE A 425 -20.03 -3.53 5.87
N SER A 426 -20.87 -2.51 6.12
CA SER A 426 -20.66 -1.18 5.56
C SER A 426 -19.33 -0.57 6.04
N PHE A 427 -18.62 0.08 5.12
CA PHE A 427 -17.45 0.89 5.47
C PHE A 427 -17.89 2.10 6.31
N PRO A 428 -17.22 2.40 7.44
CA PRO A 428 -17.60 3.47 8.37
C PRO A 428 -17.35 4.88 7.84
#